data_7294b13dc3e980786adb648d49dad342
#
_entry.id   7294b13dc3e980786adb648d49dad342
#
_cell.length_a   1.000
_cell.length_b   1.000
_cell.length_c   1.000
_cell.angle_alpha   90.00
_cell.angle_beta   90.00
_cell.angle_gamma   90.00
#
_symmetry.space_group_name_H-M   'P 1'
#
loop_
_entity.id
_entity.type
_entity.pdbx_description
1 polymer ?
#
loop_
_entity_poly.entity_id
_entity_poly.type
_entity_poly.pdbx_seq_one_letter_code
_entity_poly.pdbx_strand_id
1 'polypeptide(L)'
;MDSPNIPNSVNGIVEMIKNFNVISSDVGKINNQYFINVAAAGMFSDISFVVSKEEKKKFGPLAYYFKGMTQLPQQLSTNLHLNVTVDNESFEEDAYIFAITNTNRVGGFDGIIPFADINDGKLDLVIVKRCSITDLIALIKD
;
A
#
# COMPACT_ATOMS: atom_id res chain seq x y z
N MET A 1 2.04 -13.37 11.15
CA MET A 1 2.49 -14.31 10.07
C MET A 1 3.01 -13.46 8.92
N ASP A 2 4.21 -13.70 8.44
CA ASP A 2 4.77 -12.89 7.37
C ASP A 2 4.05 -13.15 6.05
N SER A 3 4.00 -12.13 5.20
CA SER A 3 3.49 -12.28 3.82
C SER A 3 4.17 -13.47 3.14
N PRO A 4 3.46 -14.23 2.29
CA PRO A 4 4.02 -15.43 1.68
C PRO A 4 5.32 -15.10 0.92
N ASN A 5 6.40 -15.76 1.31
CA ASN A 5 7.70 -15.55 0.69
C ASN A 5 7.77 -16.37 -0.61
N ILE A 6 7.39 -15.75 -1.72
CA ILE A 6 7.44 -16.37 -3.04
C ILE A 6 8.89 -16.33 -3.55
N PRO A 7 9.51 -17.48 -3.86
CA PRO A 7 10.87 -17.51 -4.37
C PRO A 7 11.03 -16.76 -5.68
N ASN A 8 12.15 -16.05 -5.84
CA ASN A 8 12.45 -15.29 -7.07
C ASN A 8 13.05 -16.16 -8.20
N SER A 9 13.34 -17.44 -7.95
CA SER A 9 13.89 -18.35 -8.94
C SER A 9 12.84 -19.31 -9.47
N VAL A 10 12.96 -19.69 -10.75
CA VAL A 10 12.05 -20.66 -11.38
C VAL A 10 12.02 -21.98 -10.63
N ASN A 11 13.21 -22.50 -10.24
CA ASN A 11 13.30 -23.75 -9.48
C ASN A 11 12.59 -23.63 -8.11
N GLY A 12 12.79 -22.50 -7.41
CA GLY A 12 12.11 -22.26 -6.14
C GLY A 12 10.58 -22.20 -6.28
N ILE A 13 10.07 -21.57 -7.35
CA ILE A 13 8.63 -21.57 -7.64
C ILE A 13 8.12 -22.98 -7.92
N VAL A 14 8.85 -23.77 -8.70
CA VAL A 14 8.49 -25.17 -9.00
C VAL A 14 8.46 -26.02 -7.72
N GLU A 15 9.44 -25.89 -6.84
CA GLU A 15 9.47 -26.58 -5.55
C GLU A 15 8.32 -26.14 -4.64
N MET A 16 8.02 -24.85 -4.59
CA MET A 16 6.88 -24.33 -3.84
C MET A 16 5.55 -24.93 -4.32
N ILE A 17 5.35 -25.02 -5.65
CA ILE A 17 4.16 -25.64 -6.25
C ILE A 17 4.09 -27.13 -5.94
N LYS A 18 5.21 -27.85 -6.00
CA LYS A 18 5.25 -29.29 -5.67
C LYS A 18 4.91 -29.56 -4.22
N ASN A 19 5.38 -28.71 -3.31
CA ASN A 19 5.13 -28.84 -1.87
C ASN A 19 3.74 -28.33 -1.44
N PHE A 20 3.01 -27.69 -2.31
CA PHE A 20 1.62 -27.24 -2.22
C PHE A 20 1.20 -26.77 -0.82
N ASN A 21 1.85 -25.73 -0.29
CA ASN A 21 1.45 -25.10 0.96
C ASN A 21 0.26 -24.17 0.70
N VAL A 22 -0.88 -24.50 1.25
CA VAL A 22 -2.08 -23.64 1.22
C VAL A 22 -2.09 -22.81 2.49
N ILE A 23 -2.25 -21.52 2.34
CA ILE A 23 -2.48 -20.59 3.44
C ILE A 23 -3.87 -19.98 3.33
N SER A 24 -4.52 -19.76 4.45
CA SER A 24 -5.74 -18.95 4.52
C SER A 24 -5.35 -17.49 4.47
N SER A 25 -6.11 -16.68 3.77
CA SER A 25 -5.91 -15.24 3.73
C SER A 25 -7.24 -14.53 3.82
N ASP A 26 -7.29 -13.46 4.58
CA ASP A 26 -8.43 -12.57 4.60
C ASP A 26 -8.55 -11.85 3.26
N VAL A 27 -9.76 -11.43 2.93
CA VAL A 27 -10.06 -10.74 1.68
C VAL A 27 -10.87 -9.50 2.00
N GLY A 28 -10.32 -8.35 1.63
CA GLY A 28 -11.04 -7.10 1.73
C GLY A 28 -12.03 -6.89 0.58
N LYS A 29 -13.10 -6.16 0.86
CA LYS A 29 -14.07 -5.75 -0.14
C LYS A 29 -14.25 -4.24 -0.12
N ILE A 30 -14.09 -3.62 -1.27
CA ILE A 30 -14.38 -2.20 -1.49
C ILE A 30 -15.47 -2.08 -2.56
N ASN A 31 -16.64 -1.58 -2.17
CA ASN A 31 -17.85 -1.58 -3.01
C ASN A 31 -18.16 -3.01 -3.50
N ASN A 32 -18.07 -3.23 -4.82
CA ASN A 32 -18.31 -4.53 -5.46
C ASN A 32 -17.04 -5.26 -5.89
N GLN A 33 -15.86 -4.77 -5.50
CA GLN A 33 -14.57 -5.36 -5.85
C GLN A 33 -13.87 -5.92 -4.62
N TYR A 34 -13.14 -7.00 -4.83
CA TYR A 34 -12.34 -7.63 -3.77
C TYR A 34 -10.87 -7.30 -3.95
N PHE A 35 -10.16 -7.19 -2.84
CA PHE A 35 -8.70 -7.05 -2.82
C PHE A 35 -8.09 -8.01 -1.80
N ILE A 36 -6.85 -8.44 -2.06
CA ILE A 36 -6.12 -9.38 -1.20
C ILE A 36 -5.08 -8.64 -0.36
N ASN A 37 -4.35 -7.69 -0.96
CA ASN A 37 -3.24 -7.03 -0.29
C ASN A 37 -3.62 -5.64 0.22
N VAL A 38 -3.99 -4.74 -0.69
CA VAL A 38 -4.19 -3.32 -0.37
C VAL A 38 -5.23 -2.70 -1.28
N ALA A 39 -6.05 -1.83 -0.70
CA ALA A 39 -6.87 -0.85 -1.41
C ALA A 39 -6.48 0.53 -0.91
N ALA A 40 -6.12 1.43 -1.80
CA ALA A 40 -5.66 2.77 -1.44
C ALA A 40 -6.22 3.82 -2.40
N ALA A 41 -6.37 5.04 -1.89
CA ALA A 41 -6.67 6.21 -2.71
C ALA A 41 -5.97 7.45 -2.17
N GLY A 42 -5.92 8.49 -3.00
CA GLY A 42 -5.30 9.77 -2.68
C GLY A 42 -3.98 10.00 -3.37
N MET A 43 -3.12 10.78 -2.74
CA MET A 43 -1.83 11.15 -3.27
C MET A 43 -1.01 9.89 -3.62
N PHE A 44 -0.39 9.90 -4.80
CA PHE A 44 0.42 8.80 -5.32
C PHE A 44 -0.30 7.48 -5.63
N SER A 45 -1.62 7.37 -5.46
CA SER A 45 -2.34 6.15 -5.80
C SER A 45 -2.18 5.75 -7.27
N ASP A 46 -2.05 6.74 -8.17
CA ASP A 46 -1.92 6.53 -9.61
C ASP A 46 -0.47 6.43 -10.10
N ILE A 47 0.51 6.61 -9.23
CA ILE A 47 1.92 6.70 -9.64
C ILE A 47 2.41 5.41 -10.32
N SER A 48 1.84 4.27 -9.95
CA SER A 48 2.16 2.98 -10.56
C SER A 48 1.73 2.87 -12.03
N PHE A 49 0.72 3.64 -12.44
CA PHE A 49 0.26 3.71 -13.83
C PHE A 49 1.04 4.74 -14.65
N VAL A 50 1.62 5.75 -13.99
CA VAL A 50 2.33 6.87 -14.63
C VAL A 50 3.78 6.53 -14.94
N VAL A 51 4.40 5.60 -14.19
CA VAL A 51 5.79 5.16 -14.43
C VAL A 51 5.84 4.18 -15.59
N SER A 52 6.53 4.55 -16.67
CA SER A 52 6.65 3.73 -17.87
C SER A 52 7.46 2.44 -17.61
N LYS A 53 7.30 1.45 -18.51
CA LYS A 53 8.08 0.20 -18.42
C LYS A 53 9.58 0.44 -18.57
N GLU A 54 9.97 1.41 -19.39
CA GLU A 54 11.37 1.80 -19.62
C GLU A 54 11.97 2.44 -18.38
N GLU A 55 11.23 3.34 -17.72
CA GLU A 55 11.65 3.97 -16.46
C GLU A 55 11.81 2.94 -15.34
N LYS A 56 10.86 2.01 -15.21
CA LYS A 56 10.94 0.88 -14.26
C LYS A 56 12.18 0.01 -14.52
N LYS A 57 12.47 -0.28 -15.78
CA LYS A 57 13.61 -1.11 -16.15
C LYS A 57 14.95 -0.41 -15.89
N LYS A 58 15.02 0.92 -16.11
CA LYS A 58 16.25 1.71 -15.99
C LYS A 58 16.57 2.11 -14.56
N PHE A 59 15.56 2.50 -13.80
CA PHE A 59 15.73 3.10 -12.47
C PHE A 59 15.14 2.23 -11.33
N GLY A 60 14.46 1.11 -11.66
CA GLY A 60 13.84 0.24 -10.66
C GLY A 60 12.88 1.01 -9.74
N PRO A 61 12.91 0.74 -8.44
CA PRO A 61 12.04 1.44 -7.47
C PRO A 61 12.27 2.97 -7.43
N LEU A 62 13.48 3.44 -7.74
CA LEU A 62 13.80 4.87 -7.77
C LEU A 62 12.96 5.66 -8.78
N ALA A 63 12.47 5.00 -9.86
CA ALA A 63 11.58 5.65 -10.83
C ALA A 63 10.31 6.19 -10.17
N TYR A 64 9.78 5.47 -9.19
CA TYR A 64 8.59 5.90 -8.45
C TYR A 64 8.88 7.12 -7.57
N TYR A 65 10.04 7.16 -6.92
CA TYR A 65 10.45 8.31 -6.10
C TYR A 65 10.63 9.57 -6.95
N PHE A 66 11.36 9.46 -8.07
CA PHE A 66 11.54 10.61 -8.97
C PHE A 66 10.21 11.13 -9.52
N LYS A 67 9.33 10.23 -9.95
CA LYS A 67 8.02 10.62 -10.47
C LYS A 67 7.16 11.24 -9.36
N GLY A 68 7.18 10.67 -8.17
CA GLY A 68 6.50 11.22 -7.00
C GLY A 68 6.96 12.65 -6.69
N MET A 69 8.27 12.89 -6.67
CA MET A 69 8.82 14.22 -6.42
C MET A 69 8.42 15.25 -7.49
N THR A 70 8.40 14.88 -8.77
CA THR A 70 8.00 15.79 -9.84
C THR A 70 6.51 16.14 -9.82
N GLN A 71 5.67 15.23 -9.28
CA GLN A 71 4.23 15.43 -9.18
C GLN A 71 3.77 16.00 -7.83
N LEU A 72 4.67 16.09 -6.86
CA LEU A 72 4.36 16.51 -5.51
C LEU A 72 3.54 17.81 -5.42
N PRO A 73 3.86 18.90 -6.13
CA PRO A 73 3.09 20.14 -6.06
C PRO A 73 1.63 19.95 -6.49
N GLN A 74 1.39 19.11 -7.48
CA GLN A 74 0.07 18.79 -8.01
C GLN A 74 -0.69 17.87 -7.05
N GLN A 75 0.01 16.92 -6.47
CA GLN A 75 -0.55 15.94 -5.54
C GLN A 75 -0.91 16.57 -4.18
N LEU A 76 -0.20 17.60 -3.74
CA LEU A 76 -0.53 18.35 -2.52
C LEU A 76 -1.88 19.09 -2.60
N SER A 77 -2.43 19.31 -3.80
CA SER A 77 -3.78 19.83 -3.97
C SER A 77 -4.86 18.75 -3.80
N THR A 78 -4.49 17.48 -3.82
CA THR A 78 -5.42 16.38 -3.57
C THR A 78 -5.90 16.46 -2.13
N ASN A 79 -7.19 16.52 -1.94
CA ASN A 79 -7.83 16.51 -0.64
C ASN A 79 -8.89 15.40 -0.64
N LEU A 80 -8.70 14.45 0.26
CA LEU A 80 -9.70 13.42 0.54
C LEU A 80 -10.38 13.77 1.84
N HIS A 81 -11.67 14.06 1.77
CA HIS A 81 -12.49 14.14 2.96
C HIS A 81 -13.07 12.76 3.25
N LEU A 82 -12.66 12.17 4.35
CA LEU A 82 -13.00 10.80 4.72
C LEU A 82 -14.02 10.82 5.85
N ASN A 83 -15.12 10.09 5.65
CA ASN A 83 -16.01 9.68 6.72
C ASN A 83 -15.69 8.22 7.03
N VAL A 84 -15.09 7.98 8.17
CA VAL A 84 -14.57 6.68 8.54
C VAL A 84 -15.39 6.10 9.67
N THR A 85 -15.81 4.85 9.51
CA THR A 85 -16.37 4.05 10.59
C THR A 85 -15.55 2.78 10.72
N VAL A 86 -14.90 2.62 11.85
CA VAL A 86 -14.12 1.42 12.19
C VAL A 86 -14.73 0.82 13.43
N ASP A 87 -15.20 -0.42 13.32
CA ASP A 87 -15.94 -1.11 14.36
C ASP A 87 -17.14 -0.27 14.84
N ASN A 88 -17.05 0.34 16.01
CA ASN A 88 -18.12 1.16 16.61
C ASN A 88 -17.76 2.63 16.71
N GLU A 89 -16.62 3.04 16.20
CA GLU A 89 -16.15 4.43 16.24
C GLU A 89 -16.27 5.07 14.87
N SER A 90 -16.74 6.32 14.84
CA SER A 90 -16.85 7.11 13.61
C SER A 90 -16.15 8.44 13.78
N PHE A 91 -15.41 8.85 12.76
CA PHE A 91 -14.73 10.14 12.71
C PHE A 91 -14.61 10.66 11.28
N GLU A 92 -14.37 11.96 11.16
CA GLU A 92 -14.07 12.62 9.90
C GLU A 92 -12.62 13.03 9.87
N GLU A 93 -11.97 12.90 8.73
CA GLU A 93 -10.56 13.25 8.57
C GLU A 93 -10.25 13.74 7.17
N ASP A 94 -9.47 14.82 7.09
CA ASP A 94 -8.88 15.27 5.84
C ASP A 94 -7.51 14.61 5.64
N ALA A 95 -7.37 13.90 4.54
CA ALA A 95 -6.20 13.09 4.28
C ALA A 95 -5.56 13.34 2.92
N TYR A 96 -4.26 13.13 2.83
CA TYR A 96 -3.55 12.99 1.57
C TYR A 96 -3.69 11.58 0.99
N ILE A 97 -3.64 10.57 1.85
CA ILE A 97 -3.70 9.16 1.48
C ILE A 97 -4.51 8.41 2.52
N PHE A 98 -5.31 7.46 2.07
CA PHE A 98 -5.71 6.34 2.92
C PHE A 98 -5.37 5.01 2.25
N ALA A 99 -5.09 4.01 3.03
CA ALA A 99 -4.89 2.65 2.59
C ALA A 99 -5.53 1.68 3.59
N ILE A 100 -6.23 0.70 3.04
CA ILE A 100 -6.71 -0.46 3.80
C ILE A 100 -5.86 -1.63 3.35
N THR A 101 -5.18 -2.28 4.27
CA THR A 101 -4.22 -3.33 3.95
C THR A 101 -4.46 -4.58 4.77
N ASN A 102 -4.13 -5.70 4.17
CA ASN A 102 -4.17 -7.04 4.76
C ASN A 102 -2.75 -7.60 4.97
N THR A 103 -1.73 -6.82 4.67
CA THR A 103 -0.34 -7.29 4.73
C THR A 103 0.59 -6.20 5.24
N ASN A 104 1.71 -6.63 5.82
CA ASN A 104 2.78 -5.73 6.25
C ASN A 104 3.64 -5.19 5.09
N ARG A 105 3.40 -5.68 3.85
CA ARG A 105 4.13 -5.27 2.64
C ARG A 105 3.21 -4.55 1.66
N VAL A 106 3.48 -3.29 1.42
CA VAL A 106 2.70 -2.48 0.49
C VAL A 106 3.64 -1.77 -0.50
N GLY A 107 3.39 -1.98 -1.79
CA GLY A 107 4.10 -1.26 -2.85
C GLY A 107 5.62 -1.50 -2.92
N GLY A 108 6.12 -2.61 -2.36
CA GLY A 108 7.55 -2.91 -2.29
C GLY A 108 8.24 -2.38 -1.02
N PHE A 109 7.48 -1.79 -0.12
CA PHE A 109 7.95 -1.40 1.22
C PHE A 109 7.58 -2.46 2.23
N ASP A 110 8.54 -2.89 3.03
CA ASP A 110 8.35 -3.81 4.13
C ASP A 110 8.11 -3.02 5.43
N GLY A 111 7.20 -3.52 6.25
CA GLY A 111 7.04 -3.00 7.61
C GLY A 111 6.30 -1.67 7.74
N ILE A 112 5.56 -1.20 6.73
CA ILE A 112 4.68 -0.02 6.86
C ILE A 112 3.68 -0.25 8.01
N ILE A 113 3.19 -1.48 8.14
CA ILE A 113 2.32 -1.90 9.24
C ILE A 113 2.90 -3.19 9.81
N PRO A 114 3.84 -3.10 10.76
CA PRO A 114 4.62 -4.28 11.20
C PRO A 114 3.77 -5.40 11.83
N PHE A 115 2.57 -5.09 12.31
CA PHE A 115 1.66 -6.03 12.99
C PHE A 115 0.53 -6.54 12.11
N ALA A 116 0.45 -6.13 10.83
CA ALA A 116 -0.56 -6.66 9.92
C ALA A 116 -0.34 -8.15 9.68
N ASP A 117 -1.40 -8.93 9.84
CA ASP A 117 -1.43 -10.37 9.61
C ASP A 117 -2.50 -10.71 8.57
N ILE A 118 -2.14 -11.56 7.61
CA ILE A 118 -2.99 -11.89 6.45
C ILE A 118 -4.19 -12.79 6.78
N ASN A 119 -4.28 -13.32 8.00
CA ASN A 119 -5.30 -14.29 8.39
C ASN A 119 -5.82 -14.13 9.82
N ASP A 120 -5.78 -12.94 10.37
CA ASP A 120 -6.29 -12.64 11.72
C ASP A 120 -7.75 -12.16 11.74
N GLY A 121 -8.40 -12.14 10.58
CA GLY A 121 -9.79 -11.68 10.41
C GLY A 121 -9.94 -10.16 10.46
N LYS A 122 -8.85 -9.41 10.27
CA LYS A 122 -8.85 -7.95 10.34
C LYS A 122 -8.23 -7.33 9.09
N LEU A 123 -8.53 -6.07 8.90
CA LEU A 123 -7.89 -5.21 7.92
C LEU A 123 -7.35 -3.98 8.65
N ASP A 124 -6.16 -3.57 8.31
CA ASP A 124 -5.52 -2.40 8.93
C ASP A 124 -5.78 -1.15 8.08
N LEU A 125 -6.16 -0.06 8.75
CA LEU A 125 -6.38 1.24 8.12
C LEU A 125 -5.23 2.18 8.44
N VAL A 126 -4.64 2.72 7.39
CA VAL A 126 -3.62 3.77 7.45
C VAL A 126 -4.17 5.05 6.83
N ILE A 127 -4.08 6.15 7.57
CA ILE A 127 -4.46 7.48 7.08
C ILE A 127 -3.27 8.41 7.24
N VAL A 128 -2.79 8.96 6.14
CA VAL A 128 -1.84 10.07 6.16
C VAL A 128 -2.63 11.35 6.15
N LYS A 129 -2.80 11.91 7.33
CA LYS A 129 -3.56 13.13 7.55
C LYS A 129 -2.93 14.31 6.83
N ARG A 130 -3.76 15.28 6.50
CA ARG A 130 -3.29 16.53 5.93
C ARG A 130 -2.44 17.28 6.96
N CYS A 131 -1.23 17.62 6.58
CA CYS A 131 -0.26 18.28 7.42
C CYS A 131 0.53 19.32 6.62
N SER A 132 1.43 20.06 7.26
CA SER A 132 2.33 20.98 6.57
C SER A 132 3.32 20.21 5.69
N ILE A 133 3.87 20.87 4.67
CA ILE A 133 4.90 20.26 3.79
C ILE A 133 6.12 19.84 4.61
N THR A 134 6.47 20.59 5.64
CA THR A 134 7.59 20.28 6.53
C THR A 134 7.37 18.98 7.30
N ASP A 135 6.15 18.78 7.80
CA ASP A 135 5.79 17.55 8.52
C ASP A 135 5.72 16.34 7.59
N LEU A 136 5.23 16.55 6.36
CA LEU A 136 5.21 15.48 5.35
C LEU A 136 6.63 15.04 4.95
N ILE A 137 7.57 15.98 4.82
CA ILE A 137 8.98 15.66 4.56
C ILE A 137 9.61 14.94 5.74
N ALA A 138 9.27 15.30 6.97
CA ALA A 138 9.75 14.62 8.16
C ALA A 138 9.27 13.16 8.20
N LEU A 139 7.99 12.93 7.91
CA LEU A 139 7.39 11.60 7.86
C LEU A 139 8.04 10.65 6.84
N ILE A 140 8.57 11.19 5.73
CA ILE A 140 9.24 10.38 4.69
C ILE A 140 10.69 10.01 5.07
N LYS A 141 11.29 10.75 6.01
CA LYS A 141 12.68 10.52 6.42
C LYS A 141 12.85 9.51 7.56
N ASP A 142 11.79 9.26 8.33
CA ASP A 142 11.75 8.27 9.40
C ASP A 142 11.37 6.89 8.86
#